data_d2fc5db116811319238f429b2739c5d7
#
_entry.id   d2fc5db116811319238f429b2739c5d7
#
_cell.length_a   1.000
_cell.length_b   1.000
_cell.length_c   1.000
_cell.angle_alpha   90.00
_cell.angle_beta   90.00
_cell.angle_gamma   90.00
#
_symmetry.space_group_name_H-M   'P 1'
#
loop_
_entity.id
_entity.type
_entity.pdbx_description
1 polymer ?
#
loop_
_entity_poly.entity_id
_entity_poly.type
_entity_poly.pdbx_seq_one_letter_code
_entity_poly.pdbx_strand_id
1 'polypeptide(L)'
;AASNLDEMLGVPLSNQPVPVPGVPGLSMLNIDPDNAAEAYRQRVLAQLEATATEDERATVREQLSGACTTEIAAFDEFAALLASEGADADHTFDHVVFDTAPTGHTLRLLSLPKAWTGFLAGNDRGASCLGPHSGLKMQEARFNAALAALSNPALTTVVLVTRPDPRPMQEAARTAVELRALGLANQRLAINGVFRASQPGQDPVADAIERLGREAMGQMPDA
;
A
#
# COMPACT_ATOMS: atom_id res chain seq x y z
N ALA A 1 -4.66 -1.20 -9.47
CA ALA A 1 -4.55 -0.29 -10.61
C ALA A 1 -3.30 -0.67 -11.38
N ALA A 2 -3.33 -0.65 -12.72
CA ALA A 2 -2.12 -0.84 -13.49
C ALA A 2 -1.14 0.29 -13.15
N SER A 3 0.10 -0.06 -12.85
CA SER A 3 1.16 0.93 -12.68
C SER A 3 1.51 1.51 -14.04
N ASN A 4 1.77 2.80 -14.12
CA ASN A 4 2.31 3.47 -15.31
C ASN A 4 3.75 3.95 -15.10
N LEU A 5 4.38 3.53 -14.00
CA LEU A 5 5.75 3.94 -13.68
C LEU A 5 6.77 3.37 -14.67
N ASP A 6 6.50 2.18 -15.23
CA ASP A 6 7.30 1.56 -16.30
C ASP A 6 7.36 2.44 -17.56
N GLU A 7 6.21 2.96 -18.01
CA GLU A 7 6.15 3.89 -19.14
C GLU A 7 6.82 5.23 -18.83
N MET A 8 6.62 5.76 -17.61
CA MET A 8 7.17 7.06 -17.21
C MET A 8 8.69 7.05 -17.07
N LEU A 9 9.27 5.95 -16.57
CA LEU A 9 10.70 5.85 -16.25
C LEU A 9 11.46 4.93 -17.19
N GLY A 10 10.77 4.31 -18.16
CA GLY A 10 11.38 3.47 -19.21
C GLY A 10 12.02 2.19 -18.67
N VAL A 11 11.50 1.64 -17.57
CA VAL A 11 12.03 0.46 -16.90
C VAL A 11 10.96 -0.61 -16.78
N PRO A 12 11.19 -1.84 -17.26
CA PRO A 12 10.25 -2.94 -17.06
C PRO A 12 10.18 -3.25 -15.55
N LEU A 13 8.96 -3.21 -15.00
CA LEU A 13 8.71 -3.46 -13.60
C LEU A 13 8.54 -4.95 -13.31
N SER A 14 9.04 -5.38 -12.17
CA SER A 14 8.86 -6.73 -11.63
C SER A 14 8.70 -6.64 -10.11
N ASN A 15 8.43 -7.78 -9.46
CA ASN A 15 8.40 -7.87 -7.99
C ASN A 15 9.81 -7.79 -7.35
N GLN A 16 10.85 -7.61 -8.16
CA GLN A 16 12.21 -7.40 -7.69
C GLN A 16 12.62 -5.95 -7.97
N PRO A 17 13.41 -5.33 -7.07
CA PRO A 17 13.91 -3.98 -7.29
C PRO A 17 14.79 -3.90 -8.54
N VAL A 18 14.47 -3.00 -9.46
CA VAL A 18 15.22 -2.74 -10.68
C VAL A 18 15.79 -1.32 -10.62
N PRO A 19 17.10 -1.10 -10.79
CA PRO A 19 17.69 0.22 -10.83
C PRO A 19 17.13 1.05 -11.98
N VAL A 20 16.82 2.33 -11.73
CA VAL A 20 16.35 3.26 -12.75
C VAL A 20 17.53 3.85 -13.52
N PRO A 21 17.63 3.66 -14.84
CA PRO A 21 18.70 4.21 -15.65
C PRO A 21 18.76 5.74 -15.54
N GLY A 22 19.96 6.28 -15.32
CA GLY A 22 20.17 7.72 -15.24
C GLY A 22 19.82 8.37 -13.89
N VAL A 23 19.30 7.59 -12.92
CA VAL A 23 19.00 8.10 -11.55
C VAL A 23 19.73 7.22 -10.53
N PRO A 24 21.01 7.54 -10.21
CA PRO A 24 21.78 6.75 -9.25
C PRO A 24 21.09 6.67 -7.89
N GLY A 25 21.03 5.47 -7.31
CA GLY A 25 20.42 5.23 -6.00
C GLY A 25 18.90 5.06 -6.02
N LEU A 26 18.24 5.18 -7.18
CA LEU A 26 16.82 4.89 -7.31
C LEU A 26 16.62 3.49 -7.87
N SER A 27 15.83 2.69 -7.17
CA SER A 27 15.31 1.41 -7.67
C SER A 27 13.79 1.42 -7.64
N MET A 28 13.18 0.67 -8.54
CA MET A 28 11.73 0.52 -8.62
C MET A 28 11.34 -0.94 -8.61
N LEU A 29 10.18 -1.22 -8.04
CA LEU A 29 9.49 -2.50 -8.13
C LEU A 29 7.98 -2.26 -8.25
N ASN A 30 7.28 -3.26 -8.74
CA ASN A 30 5.82 -3.28 -8.74
C ASN A 30 5.34 -4.57 -8.05
N ILE A 31 4.58 -4.42 -6.98
CA ILE A 31 3.96 -5.57 -6.32
C ILE A 31 2.80 -6.04 -7.20
N ASP A 32 3.02 -7.12 -7.94
CA ASP A 32 1.99 -7.81 -8.68
C ASP A 32 1.22 -8.73 -7.72
N PRO A 33 -0.11 -8.49 -7.52
CA PRO A 33 -0.88 -9.23 -6.53
C PRO A 33 -1.01 -10.73 -6.84
N ASP A 34 -1.02 -11.12 -8.11
CA ASP A 34 -1.17 -12.52 -8.51
C ASP A 34 0.13 -13.29 -8.27
N ASN A 35 1.27 -12.69 -8.62
CA ASN A 35 2.58 -13.24 -8.33
C ASN A 35 2.84 -13.31 -6.81
N ALA A 36 2.46 -12.28 -6.07
CA ALA A 36 2.55 -12.28 -4.60
C ALA A 36 1.70 -13.41 -4.00
N ALA A 37 0.46 -13.59 -4.48
CA ALA A 37 -0.43 -14.65 -4.03
C ALA A 37 0.15 -16.05 -4.31
N GLU A 38 0.76 -16.26 -5.47
CA GLU A 38 1.38 -17.54 -5.80
C GLU A 38 2.60 -17.81 -4.91
N ALA A 39 3.49 -16.84 -4.75
CA ALA A 39 4.64 -16.94 -3.84
C ALA A 39 4.19 -17.22 -2.39
N TYR A 40 3.12 -16.58 -1.95
CA TYR A 40 2.51 -16.81 -0.65
C TYR A 40 2.00 -18.25 -0.51
N ARG A 41 1.23 -18.77 -1.49
CA ARG A 41 0.76 -20.16 -1.51
C ARG A 41 1.92 -21.15 -1.42
N GLN A 42 2.97 -20.93 -2.19
CA GLN A 42 4.16 -21.78 -2.18
C GLN A 42 4.85 -21.77 -0.81
N ARG A 43 4.99 -20.61 -0.16
CA ARG A 43 5.54 -20.52 1.20
C ARG A 43 4.71 -21.28 2.22
N VAL A 44 3.37 -21.16 2.18
CA VAL A 44 2.47 -21.88 3.10
C VAL A 44 2.52 -23.39 2.84
N LEU A 45 2.49 -23.82 1.59
CA LEU A 45 2.58 -25.24 1.24
C LEU A 45 3.93 -25.88 1.62
N ALA A 46 5.03 -25.09 1.53
CA ALA A 46 6.35 -25.55 1.94
C ALA A 46 6.47 -25.76 3.47
N GLN A 47 5.62 -25.10 4.26
CA GLN A 47 5.56 -25.25 5.72
C GLN A 47 4.76 -26.47 6.17
N LEU A 48 3.99 -27.08 5.28
CA LEU A 48 3.31 -28.33 5.60
C LEU A 48 4.35 -29.43 5.84
N GLU A 49 4.09 -30.24 6.86
CA GLU A 49 4.97 -31.36 7.18
C GLU A 49 5.22 -32.24 5.94
N ALA A 50 6.41 -32.83 5.86
CA ALA A 50 6.75 -33.74 4.76
C ALA A 50 5.80 -34.94 4.66
N THR A 51 5.10 -35.24 5.75
CA THR A 51 4.10 -36.32 5.88
C THR A 51 2.72 -35.92 5.40
N ALA A 52 2.47 -34.63 5.06
CA ALA A 52 1.18 -34.18 4.59
C ALA A 52 0.79 -34.88 3.28
N THR A 53 -0.43 -35.41 3.26
CA THR A 53 -0.98 -36.09 2.09
C THR A 53 -1.28 -35.12 0.97
N GLU A 54 -1.42 -35.63 -0.27
CA GLU A 54 -1.79 -34.79 -1.41
C GLU A 54 -3.19 -34.18 -1.25
N ASP A 55 -4.11 -34.87 -0.59
CA ASP A 55 -5.45 -34.36 -0.29
C ASP A 55 -5.41 -33.18 0.70
N GLU A 56 -4.55 -33.25 1.71
CA GLU A 56 -4.33 -32.12 2.64
C GLU A 56 -3.72 -30.93 1.94
N ARG A 57 -2.74 -31.17 1.06
CA ARG A 57 -2.12 -30.09 0.23
C ARG A 57 -3.13 -29.46 -0.72
N ALA A 58 -4.00 -30.28 -1.35
CA ALA A 58 -5.05 -29.80 -2.23
C ALA A 58 -6.08 -28.95 -1.48
N THR A 59 -6.47 -29.38 -0.27
CA THR A 59 -7.39 -28.64 0.60
C THR A 59 -6.81 -27.27 0.98
N VAL A 60 -5.54 -27.21 1.38
CA VAL A 60 -4.88 -25.94 1.72
C VAL A 60 -4.76 -25.04 0.48
N ARG A 61 -4.44 -25.61 -0.69
CA ARG A 61 -4.38 -24.85 -1.95
C ARG A 61 -5.75 -24.24 -2.32
N GLU A 62 -6.84 -24.99 -2.10
CA GLU A 62 -8.20 -24.51 -2.32
C GLU A 62 -8.56 -23.37 -1.34
N GLN A 63 -8.24 -23.52 -0.06
CA GLN A 63 -8.43 -22.47 0.95
C GLN A 63 -7.70 -21.18 0.59
N LEU A 64 -6.53 -21.29 -0.03
CA LEU A 64 -5.70 -20.15 -0.43
C LEU A 64 -6.02 -19.64 -1.86
N SER A 65 -7.11 -20.07 -2.47
CA SER A 65 -7.49 -19.63 -3.83
C SER A 65 -8.32 -18.35 -3.87
N GLY A 66 -8.80 -17.87 -2.73
CA GLY A 66 -9.71 -16.73 -2.64
C GLY A 66 -9.02 -15.37 -2.79
N ALA A 67 -9.80 -14.35 -3.15
CA ALA A 67 -9.35 -12.96 -3.27
C ALA A 67 -8.72 -12.41 -1.96
N CYS A 68 -9.14 -12.91 -0.81
CA CYS A 68 -8.56 -12.60 0.49
C CYS A 68 -7.06 -12.95 0.54
N THR A 69 -6.67 -14.10 -0.02
CA THR A 69 -5.26 -14.51 -0.09
C THR A 69 -4.43 -13.54 -0.93
N THR A 70 -4.97 -13.06 -2.03
CA THR A 70 -4.31 -12.07 -2.90
C THR A 70 -4.06 -10.75 -2.17
N GLU A 71 -5.07 -10.26 -1.42
CA GLU A 71 -4.93 -9.03 -0.62
C GLU A 71 -3.88 -9.19 0.48
N ILE A 72 -3.88 -10.34 1.17
CA ILE A 72 -2.92 -10.64 2.24
C ILE A 72 -1.50 -10.78 1.69
N ALA A 73 -1.33 -11.49 0.59
CA ALA A 73 -0.04 -11.67 -0.05
C ALA A 73 0.57 -10.34 -0.51
N ALA A 74 -0.23 -9.48 -1.12
CA ALA A 74 0.21 -8.14 -1.50
C ALA A 74 0.60 -7.30 -0.28
N PHE A 75 -0.13 -7.44 0.84
CA PHE A 75 0.22 -6.77 2.08
C PHE A 75 1.47 -7.36 2.74
N ASP A 76 1.72 -8.66 2.62
CA ASP A 76 2.93 -9.31 3.15
C ASP A 76 4.19 -8.77 2.45
N GLU A 77 4.16 -8.60 1.11
CA GLU A 77 5.25 -7.96 0.36
C GLU A 77 5.45 -6.49 0.77
N PHE A 78 4.36 -5.74 0.92
CA PHE A 78 4.39 -4.36 1.43
C PHE A 78 4.99 -4.30 2.85
N ALA A 79 4.56 -5.20 3.74
CA ALA A 79 5.03 -5.26 5.12
C ALA A 79 6.52 -5.65 5.21
N ALA A 80 7.00 -6.50 4.30
CA ALA A 80 8.40 -6.87 4.22
C ALA A 80 9.29 -5.66 3.91
N LEU A 81 8.85 -4.78 3.01
CA LEU A 81 9.57 -3.55 2.68
C LEU A 81 9.57 -2.53 3.83
N LEU A 82 8.48 -2.49 4.63
CA LEU A 82 8.37 -1.59 5.79
C LEU A 82 9.17 -2.07 6.99
N ALA A 83 9.20 -3.38 7.23
CA ALA A 83 9.83 -3.92 8.43
C ALA A 83 11.35 -3.84 8.39
N SER A 84 11.98 -3.67 7.22
CA SER A 84 13.44 -3.60 7.00
C SER A 84 14.26 -4.72 7.68
N GLU A 85 13.58 -5.65 8.35
CA GLU A 85 14.16 -6.73 9.12
C GLU A 85 14.03 -8.05 8.35
N GLY A 86 15.07 -8.38 7.59
CA GLY A 86 15.21 -9.73 7.04
C GLY A 86 14.97 -9.92 5.54
N ALA A 87 14.81 -8.89 4.77
CA ALA A 87 15.17 -8.96 3.36
C ALA A 87 16.67 -9.20 3.30
N ASP A 88 17.08 -10.14 2.46
CA ASP A 88 18.48 -10.45 2.18
C ASP A 88 19.33 -9.18 2.24
N ALA A 89 20.43 -9.22 2.97
CA ALA A 89 21.28 -8.08 3.33
C ALA A 89 21.79 -7.24 2.14
N ASP A 90 21.43 -7.60 0.92
CA ASP A 90 21.79 -6.94 -0.32
C ASP A 90 20.91 -5.75 -0.73
N HIS A 91 19.74 -5.54 -0.11
CA HIS A 91 18.81 -4.45 -0.52
C HIS A 91 18.27 -3.68 0.69
N THR A 92 19.14 -2.93 1.37
CA THR A 92 18.72 -1.93 2.36
C THR A 92 18.48 -0.60 1.65
N PHE A 93 17.27 -0.04 1.80
CA PHE A 93 16.92 1.28 1.27
C PHE A 93 16.86 2.30 2.39
N ASP A 94 17.47 3.48 2.20
CA ASP A 94 17.36 4.60 3.15
C ASP A 94 15.93 5.15 3.19
N HIS A 95 15.23 5.11 2.05
CA HIS A 95 13.86 5.59 1.91
C HIS A 95 13.07 4.67 0.97
N VAL A 96 11.82 4.42 1.33
CA VAL A 96 10.87 3.69 0.48
C VAL A 96 9.65 4.57 0.23
N VAL A 97 9.30 4.77 -1.03
CA VAL A 97 8.09 5.50 -1.44
C VAL A 97 7.09 4.52 -2.01
N PHE A 98 5.93 4.41 -1.37
CA PHE A 98 4.82 3.60 -1.86
C PHE A 98 3.86 4.46 -2.67
N ASP A 99 3.82 4.24 -3.99
CA ASP A 99 2.78 4.76 -4.85
C ASP A 99 1.56 3.84 -4.78
N THR A 100 0.52 4.31 -4.10
CA THR A 100 -0.64 3.48 -3.76
C THR A 100 -1.82 3.75 -4.68
N ALA A 101 -2.66 2.72 -4.87
CA ALA A 101 -3.96 2.86 -5.53
C ALA A 101 -4.88 3.86 -4.79
N PRO A 102 -5.96 4.34 -5.44
CA PRO A 102 -6.91 5.28 -4.82
C PRO A 102 -7.44 4.82 -3.47
N THR A 103 -7.61 5.78 -2.60
CA THR A 103 -7.78 5.77 -1.15
C THR A 103 -8.54 4.60 -0.48
N GLY A 104 -9.68 4.17 -1.01
CA GLY A 104 -10.50 3.13 -0.36
C GLY A 104 -9.83 1.76 -0.26
N HIS A 105 -9.09 1.35 -1.28
CA HIS A 105 -8.37 0.07 -1.29
C HIS A 105 -7.15 0.12 -0.36
N THR A 106 -6.41 1.22 -0.39
CA THR A 106 -5.25 1.44 0.49
C THR A 106 -5.65 1.46 1.96
N LEU A 107 -6.74 2.16 2.31
CA LEU A 107 -7.29 2.16 3.67
C LEU A 107 -7.67 0.77 4.14
N ARG A 108 -8.26 -0.05 3.26
CA ARG A 108 -8.59 -1.44 3.55
C ARG A 108 -7.33 -2.27 3.83
N LEU A 109 -6.30 -2.16 2.98
CA LEU A 109 -5.01 -2.84 3.18
C LEU A 109 -4.36 -2.43 4.51
N LEU A 110 -4.32 -1.15 4.82
CA LEU A 110 -3.74 -0.63 6.07
C LEU A 110 -4.56 -1.00 7.32
N SER A 111 -5.85 -1.32 7.17
CA SER A 111 -6.69 -1.81 8.27
C SER A 111 -6.58 -3.31 8.53
N LEU A 112 -6.06 -4.09 7.57
CA LEU A 112 -5.93 -5.55 7.66
C LEU A 112 -5.17 -6.01 8.91
N PRO A 113 -4.00 -5.46 9.27
CA PRO A 113 -3.26 -5.94 10.44
C PRO A 113 -4.04 -5.79 11.74
N LYS A 114 -4.80 -4.70 11.91
CA LYS A 114 -5.63 -4.49 13.10
C LYS A 114 -6.83 -5.45 13.17
N ALA A 115 -7.43 -5.74 12.03
CA ALA A 115 -8.49 -6.75 11.93
C ALA A 115 -7.93 -8.16 12.18
N TRP A 116 -6.69 -8.42 11.78
CA TRP A 116 -6.00 -9.69 11.94
C TRP A 116 -5.62 -10.01 13.38
N THR A 117 -5.05 -9.07 14.11
CA THR A 117 -4.75 -9.29 15.54
C THR A 117 -6.01 -9.61 16.33
N GLY A 118 -7.14 -8.98 16.02
CA GLY A 118 -8.44 -9.32 16.61
C GLY A 118 -8.97 -10.70 16.20
N PHE A 119 -8.76 -11.09 14.93
CA PHE A 119 -9.17 -12.40 14.41
C PHE A 119 -8.33 -13.54 14.97
N LEU A 120 -7.00 -13.38 15.04
CA LEU A 120 -6.09 -14.38 15.60
C LEU A 120 -6.34 -14.60 17.10
N ALA A 121 -6.66 -13.55 17.84
CA ALA A 121 -6.99 -13.64 19.26
C ALA A 121 -8.33 -14.37 19.54
N GLY A 122 -9.23 -14.42 18.57
CA GLY A 122 -10.58 -15.02 18.70
C GLY A 122 -10.78 -16.35 17.99
N ASN A 123 -9.81 -16.83 17.21
CA ASN A 123 -10.00 -18.01 16.34
C ASN A 123 -9.17 -19.23 16.77
N ASP A 124 -9.71 -20.01 17.70
CA ASP A 124 -9.12 -21.27 18.16
C ASP A 124 -9.29 -22.44 17.15
N ARG A 125 -10.00 -22.26 16.05
CA ARG A 125 -10.42 -23.36 15.15
C ARG A 125 -9.68 -23.48 13.81
N GLY A 126 -8.68 -22.66 13.55
CA GLY A 126 -7.57 -22.94 12.63
C GLY A 126 -7.84 -23.06 11.13
N ALA A 127 -9.02 -22.84 10.61
CA ALA A 127 -9.29 -22.89 9.18
C ALA A 127 -9.80 -21.54 8.67
N SER A 128 -8.99 -20.84 7.90
CA SER A 128 -9.39 -19.61 7.23
C SER A 128 -8.68 -19.51 5.88
N CYS A 129 -9.10 -18.55 5.03
CA CYS A 129 -8.40 -18.18 3.80
C CYS A 129 -6.92 -17.78 4.00
N LEU A 130 -6.38 -17.93 5.19
CA LEU A 130 -5.05 -17.60 5.64
C LEU A 130 -4.10 -18.81 5.74
N GLY A 131 -4.63 -20.01 5.59
CA GLY A 131 -3.87 -21.27 5.77
C GLY A 131 -3.72 -21.71 7.22
N PRO A 132 -2.86 -22.70 7.48
CA PRO A 132 -2.66 -23.30 8.80
C PRO A 132 -2.00 -22.34 9.79
N HIS A 133 -2.31 -22.50 11.07
CA HIS A 133 -1.85 -21.65 12.19
C HIS A 133 -0.34 -21.40 12.27
N SER A 134 0.50 -22.31 11.81
CA SER A 134 1.95 -22.17 11.88
C SER A 134 2.50 -21.05 10.97
N GLY A 135 1.90 -20.85 9.78
CA GLY A 135 2.27 -19.77 8.88
C GLY A 135 1.83 -18.40 9.38
N LEU A 136 0.74 -18.34 10.14
CA LEU A 136 0.16 -17.10 10.66
C LEU A 136 1.02 -16.42 11.72
N LYS A 137 1.67 -17.18 12.61
CA LYS A 137 2.49 -16.60 13.70
C LYS A 137 3.73 -15.86 13.20
N MET A 138 4.35 -16.35 12.13
CA MET A 138 5.52 -15.68 11.55
C MET A 138 5.13 -14.37 10.86
N GLN A 139 3.95 -14.32 10.25
CA GLN A 139 3.42 -13.12 9.62
C GLN A 139 2.91 -12.10 10.64
N GLU A 140 2.40 -12.55 11.79
CA GLU A 140 1.93 -11.68 12.87
C GLU A 140 3.04 -10.72 13.33
N ALA A 141 4.24 -11.24 13.56
CA ALA A 141 5.39 -10.40 13.95
C ALA A 141 5.73 -9.34 12.90
N ARG A 142 5.75 -9.74 11.61
CA ARG A 142 6.01 -8.83 10.49
C ARG A 142 4.91 -7.77 10.34
N PHE A 143 3.67 -8.15 10.45
CA PHE A 143 2.54 -7.23 10.38
C PHE A 143 2.52 -6.25 11.55
N ASN A 144 2.84 -6.69 12.75
CA ASN A 144 2.96 -5.82 13.91
C ASN A 144 4.13 -4.84 13.75
N ALA A 145 5.27 -5.28 13.22
CA ALA A 145 6.40 -4.41 12.91
C ALA A 145 6.03 -3.38 11.84
N ALA A 146 5.34 -3.78 10.77
CA ALA A 146 4.85 -2.88 9.73
C ALA A 146 3.86 -1.84 10.29
N LEU A 147 2.91 -2.25 11.14
CA LEU A 147 2.01 -1.33 11.83
C LEU A 147 2.74 -0.33 12.72
N ALA A 148 3.71 -0.81 13.48
CA ALA A 148 4.53 0.05 14.34
C ALA A 148 5.31 1.08 13.50
N ALA A 149 5.90 0.66 12.36
CA ALA A 149 6.59 1.56 11.44
C ALA A 149 5.64 2.59 10.82
N LEU A 150 4.47 2.16 10.34
CA LEU A 150 3.44 3.04 9.75
C LEU A 150 2.91 4.07 10.75
N SER A 151 2.71 3.67 12.00
CA SER A 151 2.19 4.54 13.05
C SER A 151 3.25 5.45 13.68
N ASN A 152 4.53 5.22 13.38
CA ASN A 152 5.62 6.04 13.90
C ASN A 152 5.82 7.29 13.03
N PRO A 153 5.50 8.50 13.51
CA PRO A 153 5.62 9.72 12.73
C PRO A 153 7.05 10.13 12.38
N ALA A 154 8.05 9.52 13.04
CA ALA A 154 9.46 9.73 12.71
C ALA A 154 9.92 8.87 11.52
N LEU A 155 9.23 7.77 11.25
CA LEU A 155 9.57 6.83 10.17
C LEU A 155 8.66 7.00 8.95
N THR A 156 7.39 7.30 9.15
CA THR A 156 6.39 7.31 8.08
C THR A 156 5.74 8.67 7.92
N THR A 157 5.69 9.15 6.69
CA THR A 157 4.92 10.32 6.27
C THR A 157 3.92 9.89 5.20
N VAL A 158 2.65 10.15 5.42
CA VAL A 158 1.61 9.97 4.42
C VAL A 158 1.45 11.25 3.62
N VAL A 159 1.60 11.17 2.30
CA VAL A 159 1.37 12.29 1.39
C VAL A 159 0.04 12.07 0.68
N LEU A 160 -0.95 12.89 1.04
CA LEU A 160 -2.25 12.94 0.36
C LEU A 160 -2.10 13.82 -0.88
N VAL A 161 -2.30 13.24 -2.05
CA VAL A 161 -2.22 13.97 -3.32
C VAL A 161 -3.63 14.25 -3.82
N THR A 162 -3.94 15.51 -4.10
CA THR A 162 -5.24 15.94 -4.59
C THR A 162 -5.10 16.98 -5.72
N ARG A 163 -6.22 17.35 -6.33
CA ARG A 163 -6.32 18.44 -7.29
C ARG A 163 -7.07 19.61 -6.66
N PRO A 164 -6.87 20.85 -7.18
CA PRO A 164 -7.54 22.04 -6.67
C PRO A 164 -9.01 22.13 -7.16
N ASP A 165 -9.77 21.10 -6.89
CA ASP A 165 -11.19 20.97 -7.20
C ASP A 165 -11.95 20.62 -5.91
N PRO A 166 -13.19 21.11 -5.70
CA PRO A 166 -13.92 20.93 -4.44
C PRO A 166 -14.09 19.44 -4.04
N ARG A 167 -14.43 18.57 -4.98
CA ARG A 167 -14.67 17.14 -4.68
C ARG A 167 -13.39 16.39 -4.32
N PRO A 168 -12.29 16.43 -5.11
CA PRO A 168 -11.01 15.83 -4.70
C PRO A 168 -10.48 16.37 -3.37
N MET A 169 -10.67 17.66 -3.09
CA MET A 169 -10.25 18.27 -1.82
C MET A 169 -11.04 17.71 -0.63
N GLN A 170 -12.35 17.56 -0.76
CA GLN A 170 -13.21 16.95 0.27
C GLN A 170 -12.85 15.48 0.50
N GLU A 171 -12.58 14.72 -0.56
CA GLU A 171 -12.15 13.33 -0.45
C GLU A 171 -10.78 13.22 0.27
N ALA A 172 -9.83 14.09 -0.05
CA ALA A 172 -8.55 14.14 0.66
C ALA A 172 -8.72 14.44 2.15
N ALA A 173 -9.59 15.40 2.49
CA ALA A 173 -9.89 15.74 3.88
C ALA A 173 -10.55 14.55 4.63
N ARG A 174 -11.51 13.86 4.01
CA ARG A 174 -12.13 12.66 4.58
C ARG A 174 -11.08 11.55 4.81
N THR A 175 -10.26 11.29 3.81
CA THR A 175 -9.19 10.30 3.89
C THR A 175 -8.18 10.63 4.98
N ALA A 176 -7.85 11.92 5.17
CA ALA A 176 -6.96 12.35 6.25
C ALA A 176 -7.51 11.96 7.63
N VAL A 177 -8.82 12.14 7.85
CA VAL A 177 -9.48 11.75 9.12
C VAL A 177 -9.45 10.23 9.31
N GLU A 178 -9.78 9.47 8.26
CA GLU A 178 -9.79 7.99 8.31
C GLU A 178 -8.39 7.42 8.59
N LEU A 179 -7.35 7.94 7.93
CA LEU A 179 -5.96 7.53 8.17
C LEU A 179 -5.49 7.88 9.58
N ARG A 180 -5.88 9.04 10.10
CA ARG A 180 -5.57 9.45 11.48
C ARG A 180 -6.21 8.51 12.49
N ALA A 181 -7.44 8.05 12.23
CA ALA A 181 -8.12 7.05 13.07
C ALA A 181 -7.41 5.67 13.06
N LEU A 182 -6.65 5.36 12.00
CA LEU A 182 -5.80 4.17 11.92
C LEU A 182 -4.43 4.35 12.59
N GLY A 183 -4.09 5.55 13.07
CA GLY A 183 -2.83 5.85 13.73
C GLY A 183 -1.79 6.52 12.83
N LEU A 184 -2.10 6.79 11.56
CA LEU A 184 -1.20 7.47 10.61
C LEU A 184 -1.33 8.99 10.77
N ALA A 185 -0.68 9.53 11.78
CA ALA A 185 -0.85 10.92 12.20
C ALA A 185 0.03 11.91 11.41
N ASN A 186 1.22 11.50 10.95
CA ASN A 186 2.11 12.36 10.21
C ASN A 186 1.67 12.44 8.73
N GLN A 187 0.88 13.45 8.42
CA GLN A 187 0.28 13.63 7.11
C GLN A 187 0.75 14.92 6.45
N ARG A 188 0.90 14.90 5.13
CA ARG A 188 1.18 16.05 4.29
C ARG A 188 0.17 16.09 3.15
N LEU A 189 -0.16 17.27 2.69
CA LEU A 189 -1.01 17.46 1.51
C LEU A 189 -0.16 17.99 0.36
N ALA A 190 -0.30 17.38 -0.81
CA ALA A 190 0.23 17.87 -2.07
C ALA A 190 -0.93 18.19 -3.02
N ILE A 191 -1.04 19.44 -3.43
CA ILE A 191 -2.04 19.86 -4.41
C ILE A 191 -1.38 19.87 -5.79
N ASN A 192 -1.77 18.93 -6.62
CA ASN A 192 -1.24 18.77 -7.98
C ASN A 192 -2.17 19.44 -9.00
N GLY A 193 -1.60 19.90 -10.13
CA GLY A 193 -2.35 20.49 -11.23
C GLY A 193 -2.93 21.87 -10.91
N VAL A 194 -2.25 22.67 -10.08
CA VAL A 194 -2.62 24.06 -9.83
C VAL A 194 -2.40 24.87 -11.10
N PHE A 195 -3.50 25.30 -11.70
CA PHE A 195 -3.47 26.12 -12.91
C PHE A 195 -3.29 27.59 -12.57
N ARG A 196 -2.48 28.29 -13.36
CA ARG A 196 -2.33 29.75 -13.34
C ARG A 196 -2.43 30.30 -14.76
N ALA A 197 -3.29 31.28 -14.94
CA ALA A 197 -3.42 31.96 -16.24
C ALA A 197 -2.12 32.70 -16.56
N SER A 198 -1.54 32.45 -17.74
CA SER A 198 -0.32 33.10 -18.20
C SER A 198 -0.54 34.57 -18.51
N GLN A 199 -1.76 34.96 -18.91
CA GLN A 199 -2.16 36.33 -19.27
C GLN A 199 -3.52 36.64 -18.60
N PRO A 200 -3.52 37.06 -17.32
CA PRO A 200 -4.73 37.37 -16.59
C PRO A 200 -5.56 38.45 -17.30
N GLY A 201 -6.87 38.23 -17.38
CA GLY A 201 -7.81 39.14 -18.03
C GLY A 201 -7.93 39.04 -19.54
N GLN A 202 -7.10 38.24 -20.21
CA GLN A 202 -7.15 38.07 -21.66
C GLN A 202 -7.93 36.83 -22.10
N ASP A 203 -7.96 35.79 -21.27
CA ASP A 203 -8.71 34.55 -21.51
C ASP A 203 -9.69 34.30 -20.34
N PRO A 204 -10.99 34.57 -20.55
CA PRO A 204 -12.02 34.34 -19.52
C PRO A 204 -12.10 32.90 -19.02
N VAL A 205 -11.76 31.90 -19.86
CA VAL A 205 -11.76 30.48 -19.48
C VAL A 205 -10.61 30.17 -18.55
N ALA A 206 -9.40 30.63 -18.90
CA ALA A 206 -8.22 30.48 -18.07
C ALA A 206 -8.39 31.18 -16.70
N ASP A 207 -8.93 32.41 -16.70
CA ASP A 207 -9.21 33.15 -15.46
C ASP A 207 -10.27 32.42 -14.59
N ALA A 208 -11.28 31.84 -15.21
CA ALA A 208 -12.29 31.07 -14.49
C ALA A 208 -11.72 29.80 -13.85
N ILE A 209 -10.86 29.04 -14.57
CA ILE A 209 -10.19 27.85 -14.06
C ILE A 209 -9.28 28.21 -12.87
N GLU A 210 -8.45 29.25 -13.02
CA GLU A 210 -7.60 29.71 -11.93
C GLU A 210 -8.40 30.13 -10.69
N ARG A 211 -9.48 30.89 -10.89
CA ARG A 211 -10.35 31.35 -9.79
C ARG A 211 -11.00 30.17 -9.06
N LEU A 212 -11.57 29.20 -9.78
CA LEU A 212 -12.17 28.00 -9.19
C LEU A 212 -11.17 27.20 -8.37
N GLY A 213 -9.97 26.99 -8.89
CA GLY A 213 -8.93 26.30 -8.16
C GLY A 213 -8.49 27.05 -6.90
N ARG A 214 -8.38 28.35 -6.95
CA ARG A 214 -8.05 29.21 -5.79
C ARG A 214 -9.15 29.18 -4.73
N GLU A 215 -10.42 29.25 -5.13
CA GLU A 215 -11.57 29.14 -4.25
C GLU A 215 -11.60 27.75 -3.55
N ALA A 216 -11.37 26.67 -4.30
CA ALA A 216 -11.32 25.32 -3.73
C ALA A 216 -10.22 25.18 -2.67
N MET A 217 -9.03 25.70 -2.95
CA MET A 217 -7.90 25.70 -1.99
C MET A 217 -8.20 26.55 -0.75
N GLY A 218 -8.89 27.69 -0.90
CA GLY A 218 -9.28 28.56 0.22
C GLY A 218 -10.39 28.00 1.13
N GLN A 219 -11.12 26.98 0.66
CA GLN A 219 -12.16 26.30 1.43
C GLN A 219 -11.67 25.06 2.17
N MET A 220 -10.38 24.78 2.14
CA MET A 220 -9.82 23.64 2.87
C MET A 220 -10.03 23.82 4.37
N PRO A 221 -10.63 22.80 5.05
CA PRO A 221 -10.66 22.83 6.50
C PRO A 221 -9.22 22.78 7.04
N ASP A 222 -8.95 23.56 8.09
CA ASP A 222 -7.69 23.47 8.83
C ASP A 222 -7.55 22.02 9.34
N ALA A 223 -6.45 21.36 8.95
CA ALA A 223 -6.20 19.95 9.22
C ALA A 223 -5.44 19.76 10.56
#